data_975d9d33fb8d6496bfda7c0cd66bd472
#
_entry.id   975d9d33fb8d6496bfda7c0cd66bd472
#
_cell.length_a   1.000
_cell.length_b   1.000
_cell.length_c   1.000
_cell.angle_alpha   90.00
_cell.angle_beta   90.00
_cell.angle_gamma   90.00
#
_symmetry.space_group_name_H-M   'P 1'
#
loop_
_entity.id
_entity.type
_entity.pdbx_description
1 polymer ?
#
loop_
_entity_poly.entity_id
_entity_poly.type
_entity_poly.pdbx_seq_one_letter_code
_entity_poly.pdbx_strand_id
1 'polypeptide(L)'
;MPANDNPEADSGESAKSRESMKNRRSAKVRESASLSESSRLRESAKLQAEAAEFRARVHIDEKIAWSAGSGPAFLAAAGLLAVLAGFVYLIVVGAIASADGIVASAAVKIAIGVVGVVVVCSLGTCFYIVSPGETSVRQFFGKYIGTVRRTGLVLIPPLTYGKRVSVKVHNFETYELKVNDLDGNPVNIAAIVVWQVADTARAVFAVEQYEAFIKAQAESALRHVATTHPYDGPGPGETSLRGGTDLV
;
A
#
# COMPACT_ATOMS: atom_id res chain seq x y z
N MET A 1 -21.76 86.35 -38.09
CA MET A 1 -21.58 85.74 -36.75
C MET A 1 -21.21 84.30 -36.98
N PRO A 2 -19.98 83.89 -36.68
CA PRO A 2 -19.51 82.46 -36.81
C PRO A 2 -19.88 81.72 -35.54
N ALA A 3 -20.31 80.48 -35.70
CA ALA A 3 -20.58 79.48 -34.67
C ALA A 3 -19.25 79.06 -33.98
N ASN A 4 -19.31 79.00 -32.66
CA ASN A 4 -18.18 78.65 -31.82
C ASN A 4 -18.24 77.15 -31.64
N ASP A 5 -17.53 76.40 -32.50
CA ASP A 5 -17.30 74.99 -32.31
C ASP A 5 -16.14 74.81 -31.25
N ASN A 6 -16.49 74.30 -30.08
CA ASN A 6 -15.57 74.03 -29.01
C ASN A 6 -15.14 72.60 -29.07
N PRO A 7 -13.95 72.28 -29.56
CA PRO A 7 -13.42 70.88 -29.72
C PRO A 7 -13.01 70.20 -28.43
N GLU A 8 -13.01 70.89 -27.28
CA GLU A 8 -12.55 70.31 -26.00
C GLU A 8 -13.58 69.43 -25.29
N ALA A 9 -14.85 69.53 -25.60
CA ALA A 9 -15.92 68.76 -24.96
C ALA A 9 -15.91 67.25 -25.41
N ASP A 10 -15.54 66.99 -26.67
CA ASP A 10 -15.60 65.63 -27.27
C ASP A 10 -14.43 64.72 -26.85
N SER A 11 -13.27 65.29 -26.49
CA SER A 11 -12.11 64.51 -26.05
C SER A 11 -12.26 63.88 -24.64
N GLY A 12 -13.01 64.53 -23.74
CA GLY A 12 -13.24 64.07 -22.37
C GLY A 12 -14.23 62.89 -22.27
N GLU A 13 -15.23 62.90 -23.14
CA GLU A 13 -16.27 61.84 -23.16
C GLU A 13 -15.75 60.55 -23.78
N SER A 14 -14.90 60.65 -24.81
CA SER A 14 -14.20 59.52 -25.41
C SER A 14 -13.19 58.86 -24.44
N ALA A 15 -12.47 59.66 -23.62
CA ALA A 15 -11.53 59.13 -22.62
C ALA A 15 -12.26 58.38 -21.48
N LYS A 16 -13.36 58.91 -20.96
CA LYS A 16 -14.19 58.26 -19.93
C LYS A 16 -14.81 56.94 -20.43
N SER A 17 -15.24 56.91 -21.70
CA SER A 17 -15.79 55.69 -22.31
C SER A 17 -14.74 54.60 -22.44
N ARG A 18 -13.51 54.94 -22.84
CA ARG A 18 -12.37 53.98 -22.93
C ARG A 18 -11.94 53.43 -21.56
N GLU A 19 -11.94 54.27 -20.56
CA GLU A 19 -11.62 53.87 -19.16
C GLU A 19 -12.71 52.97 -18.58
N SER A 20 -13.99 53.27 -18.83
CA SER A 20 -15.11 52.38 -18.45
C SER A 20 -15.04 51.01 -19.13
N MET A 21 -14.67 50.95 -20.41
CA MET A 21 -14.48 49.66 -21.13
C MET A 21 -13.29 48.90 -20.60
N LYS A 22 -12.19 49.54 -20.26
CA LYS A 22 -10.99 48.93 -19.68
C LYS A 22 -11.29 48.32 -18.29
N ASN A 23 -12.06 49.06 -17.46
CA ASN A 23 -12.46 48.57 -16.15
C ASN A 23 -13.46 47.39 -16.25
N ARG A 24 -14.39 47.41 -17.20
CA ARG A 24 -15.30 46.26 -17.46
C ARG A 24 -14.56 45.03 -17.98
N ARG A 25 -13.53 45.20 -18.82
CA ARG A 25 -12.68 44.08 -19.27
C ARG A 25 -11.86 43.49 -18.14
N SER A 26 -11.24 44.31 -17.31
CA SER A 26 -10.44 43.80 -16.15
C SER A 26 -11.33 43.15 -15.09
N ALA A 27 -12.56 43.62 -14.87
CA ALA A 27 -13.53 42.97 -13.99
C ALA A 27 -13.96 41.58 -14.53
N LYS A 28 -14.24 41.45 -15.83
CA LYS A 28 -14.56 40.15 -16.46
C LYS A 28 -13.39 39.15 -16.40
N VAL A 29 -12.17 39.64 -16.61
CA VAL A 29 -10.97 38.78 -16.50
C VAL A 29 -10.75 38.28 -15.06
N ARG A 30 -10.95 39.16 -14.07
CA ARG A 30 -10.90 38.77 -12.66
C ARG A 30 -12.00 37.77 -12.28
N GLU A 31 -13.22 37.99 -12.75
CA GLU A 31 -14.35 37.08 -12.52
C GLU A 31 -14.13 35.72 -13.18
N SER A 32 -13.63 35.66 -14.41
CA SER A 32 -13.30 34.38 -15.07
C SER A 32 -12.14 33.66 -14.38
N ALA A 33 -11.14 34.40 -13.88
CA ALA A 33 -10.04 33.81 -13.12
C ALA A 33 -10.53 33.22 -11.78
N SER A 34 -11.39 33.97 -11.05
CA SER A 34 -11.95 33.45 -9.78
C SER A 34 -12.88 32.25 -9.97
N LEU A 35 -13.63 32.20 -11.07
CA LEU A 35 -14.47 31.05 -11.44
C LEU A 35 -13.60 29.83 -11.79
N SER A 36 -12.50 30.02 -12.52
CA SER A 36 -11.56 28.93 -12.85
C SER A 36 -10.83 28.41 -11.62
N GLU A 37 -10.45 29.28 -10.69
CA GLU A 37 -9.83 28.92 -9.43
C GLU A 37 -10.80 28.15 -8.52
N SER A 38 -12.03 28.64 -8.41
CA SER A 38 -13.07 27.96 -7.62
C SER A 38 -13.45 26.58 -8.19
N SER A 39 -13.43 26.42 -9.53
CA SER A 39 -13.66 25.12 -10.17
C SER A 39 -12.52 24.13 -9.89
N ARG A 40 -11.26 24.59 -9.96
CA ARG A 40 -10.08 23.78 -9.61
C ARG A 40 -10.08 23.35 -8.14
N LEU A 41 -10.43 24.26 -7.23
CA LEU A 41 -10.55 23.94 -5.81
C LEU A 41 -11.66 22.92 -5.54
N ARG A 42 -12.80 23.02 -6.22
CA ARG A 42 -13.89 22.04 -6.11
C ARG A 42 -13.49 20.67 -6.67
N GLU A 43 -12.76 20.65 -7.78
CA GLU A 43 -12.26 19.41 -8.38
C GLU A 43 -11.22 18.73 -7.49
N SER A 44 -10.28 19.50 -6.95
CA SER A 44 -9.28 18.97 -5.99
C SER A 44 -9.95 18.46 -4.70
N ALA A 45 -10.97 19.17 -4.19
CA ALA A 45 -11.75 18.71 -3.03
C ALA A 45 -12.53 17.42 -3.32
N LYS A 46 -13.09 17.26 -4.52
CA LYS A 46 -13.75 16.01 -4.94
C LYS A 46 -12.76 14.85 -5.02
N LEU A 47 -11.60 15.06 -5.66
CA LEU A 47 -10.54 14.03 -5.74
C LEU A 47 -10.02 13.64 -4.35
N GLN A 48 -9.89 14.60 -3.44
CA GLN A 48 -9.50 14.32 -2.06
C GLN A 48 -10.60 13.56 -1.29
N ALA A 49 -11.87 13.89 -1.51
CA ALA A 49 -12.99 13.18 -0.91
C ALA A 49 -13.12 11.75 -1.44
N GLU A 50 -12.97 11.53 -2.74
CA GLU A 50 -12.94 10.20 -3.35
C GLU A 50 -11.74 9.38 -2.84
N ALA A 51 -10.57 9.99 -2.73
CA ALA A 51 -9.39 9.34 -2.17
C ALA A 51 -9.57 8.99 -0.68
N ALA A 52 -10.25 9.86 0.09
CA ALA A 52 -10.58 9.60 1.48
C ALA A 52 -11.63 8.48 1.62
N GLU A 53 -12.65 8.47 0.77
CA GLU A 53 -13.66 7.41 0.72
C GLU A 53 -13.04 6.08 0.29
N PHE A 54 -12.15 6.08 -0.71
CA PHE A 54 -11.38 4.89 -1.10
C PHE A 54 -10.52 4.39 0.05
N ARG A 55 -9.81 5.29 0.77
CA ARG A 55 -9.02 4.93 1.96
C ARG A 55 -9.90 4.37 3.08
N ALA A 56 -11.10 4.89 3.26
CA ALA A 56 -12.04 4.40 4.28
C ALA A 56 -12.62 3.02 3.91
N ARG A 57 -12.91 2.76 2.63
CA ARG A 57 -13.37 1.44 2.14
C ARG A 57 -12.31 0.35 2.28
N VAL A 58 -11.03 0.69 2.20
CA VAL A 58 -9.88 -0.22 2.29
C VAL A 58 -9.24 -0.14 3.68
N HIS A 59 -9.98 0.29 4.71
CA HIS A 59 -9.47 0.35 6.08
C HIS A 59 -9.38 -1.05 6.68
N ILE A 60 -8.30 -1.76 6.35
CA ILE A 60 -7.94 -3.03 6.96
C ILE A 60 -6.94 -2.71 8.07
N ASP A 61 -7.43 -2.75 9.32
CA ASP A 61 -6.55 -2.64 10.47
C ASP A 61 -5.70 -3.91 10.60
N GLU A 62 -4.40 -3.74 10.69
CA GLU A 62 -3.50 -4.87 10.93
C GLU A 62 -3.74 -5.43 12.33
N LYS A 63 -4.23 -6.68 12.38
CA LYS A 63 -4.41 -7.44 13.62
C LYS A 63 -3.27 -8.44 13.75
N ILE A 64 -2.73 -8.54 14.98
CA ILE A 64 -1.74 -9.59 15.27
C ILE A 64 -2.51 -10.92 15.35
N ALA A 65 -2.15 -11.87 14.49
CA ALA A 65 -2.71 -13.21 14.55
C ALA A 65 -2.26 -13.91 15.84
N TRP A 66 -3.19 -14.67 16.43
CA TRP A 66 -2.81 -15.56 17.52
C TRP A 66 -1.74 -16.55 17.04
N SER A 67 -0.63 -16.59 17.74
CA SER A 67 0.49 -17.46 17.41
C SER A 67 1.22 -17.88 18.67
N ALA A 68 1.38 -19.19 18.86
CA ALA A 68 2.23 -19.72 19.93
C ALA A 68 3.70 -19.70 19.50
N GLY A 69 4.59 -19.33 20.41
CA GLY A 69 6.03 -19.26 20.13
C GLY A 69 6.67 -20.64 19.89
N SER A 70 7.97 -20.63 19.61
CA SER A 70 8.72 -21.84 19.24
C SER A 70 8.70 -22.93 20.31
N GLY A 71 8.77 -22.59 21.61
CA GLY A 71 8.75 -23.58 22.69
C GLY A 71 7.50 -24.46 22.69
N PRO A 72 6.30 -23.88 22.86
CA PRO A 72 5.06 -24.66 22.77
C PRO A 72 4.84 -25.31 21.41
N ALA A 73 5.32 -24.71 20.31
CA ALA A 73 5.22 -25.31 18.99
C ALA A 73 6.06 -26.61 18.87
N PHE A 74 7.27 -26.65 19.44
CA PHE A 74 8.08 -27.87 19.49
C PHE A 74 7.44 -28.96 20.33
N LEU A 75 6.90 -28.62 21.50
CA LEU A 75 6.19 -29.60 22.34
C LEU A 75 4.96 -30.17 21.64
N ALA A 76 4.18 -29.30 20.98
CA ALA A 76 3.03 -29.73 20.20
C ALA A 76 3.44 -30.63 19.02
N ALA A 77 4.53 -30.32 18.31
CA ALA A 77 5.05 -31.15 17.24
C ALA A 77 5.50 -32.52 17.72
N ALA A 78 6.24 -32.57 18.85
CA ALA A 78 6.66 -33.83 19.47
C ALA A 78 5.46 -34.68 19.92
N GLY A 79 4.44 -34.05 20.53
CA GLY A 79 3.19 -34.70 20.91
C GLY A 79 2.44 -35.27 19.70
N LEU A 80 2.35 -34.47 18.62
CA LEU A 80 1.70 -34.87 17.39
C LEU A 80 2.40 -36.08 16.73
N LEU A 81 3.73 -36.10 16.72
CA LEU A 81 4.53 -37.23 16.23
C LEU A 81 4.31 -38.50 17.09
N ALA A 82 4.23 -38.37 18.41
CA ALA A 82 3.93 -39.49 19.29
C ALA A 82 2.53 -40.08 19.04
N VAL A 83 1.54 -39.20 18.86
CA VAL A 83 0.15 -39.60 18.51
C VAL A 83 0.11 -40.27 17.13
N LEU A 84 0.84 -39.72 16.15
CA LEU A 84 0.97 -40.33 14.81
C LEU A 84 1.56 -41.75 14.90
N ALA A 85 2.62 -41.92 15.64
CA ALA A 85 3.25 -43.24 15.86
C ALA A 85 2.29 -44.24 16.52
N GLY A 86 1.43 -43.76 17.47
CA GLY A 86 0.40 -44.57 18.09
C GLY A 86 -0.66 -45.05 17.09
N PHE A 87 -1.14 -44.18 16.20
CA PHE A 87 -2.11 -44.57 15.16
C PHE A 87 -1.52 -45.49 14.11
N VAL A 88 -0.27 -45.27 13.71
CA VAL A 88 0.45 -46.19 12.81
C VAL A 88 0.60 -47.57 13.46
N TYR A 89 0.96 -47.60 14.75
CA TYR A 89 1.01 -48.85 15.51
C TYR A 89 -0.33 -49.59 15.53
N LEU A 90 -1.43 -48.90 15.74
CA LEU A 90 -2.78 -49.46 15.67
C LEU A 90 -3.08 -50.09 14.32
N ILE A 91 -2.70 -49.45 13.22
CA ILE A 91 -2.86 -50.00 11.86
C ILE A 91 -2.05 -51.29 11.71
N VAL A 92 -0.81 -51.29 12.14
CA VAL A 92 0.08 -52.46 12.04
C VAL A 92 -0.48 -53.65 12.84
N VAL A 93 -0.89 -53.43 14.10
CA VAL A 93 -1.50 -54.48 14.95
C VAL A 93 -2.80 -54.94 14.37
N GLY A 94 -3.63 -54.05 13.76
CA GLY A 94 -4.84 -54.44 13.06
C GLY A 94 -4.53 -55.32 11.83
N ALA A 95 -3.53 -54.99 11.06
CA ALA A 95 -3.10 -55.78 9.90
C ALA A 95 -2.60 -57.20 10.29
N ILE A 96 -1.82 -57.29 11.36
CA ILE A 96 -1.36 -58.61 11.90
C ILE A 96 -2.57 -59.43 12.38
N ALA A 97 -3.47 -58.82 13.16
CA ALA A 97 -4.71 -59.51 13.63
C ALA A 97 -5.65 -59.98 12.51
N SER A 98 -5.65 -59.33 11.38
CA SER A 98 -6.40 -59.78 10.20
C SER A 98 -5.80 -61.02 9.56
N ALA A 99 -4.47 -61.16 9.61
CA ALA A 99 -3.77 -62.37 9.13
C ALA A 99 -4.05 -63.60 10.02
N ASP A 100 -4.30 -63.39 11.33
CA ASP A 100 -4.64 -64.43 12.31
C ASP A 100 -6.13 -64.81 12.27
N GLY A 101 -6.93 -64.30 11.33
CA GLY A 101 -8.35 -64.63 11.13
C GLY A 101 -9.37 -63.87 12.01
N ILE A 102 -8.91 -62.87 12.80
CA ILE A 102 -9.80 -62.05 13.66
C ILE A 102 -10.27 -60.79 12.91
N VAL A 103 -11.06 -60.98 11.86
CA VAL A 103 -11.37 -59.94 10.86
C VAL A 103 -12.13 -58.75 11.44
N ALA A 104 -13.12 -58.99 12.33
CA ALA A 104 -13.98 -57.90 12.84
C ALA A 104 -13.22 -56.88 13.71
N SER A 105 -12.35 -57.34 14.65
CA SER A 105 -11.57 -56.44 15.47
C SER A 105 -10.42 -55.80 14.72
N ALA A 106 -9.86 -56.47 13.73
CA ALA A 106 -8.84 -55.94 12.84
C ALA A 106 -9.36 -54.75 12.00
N ALA A 107 -10.52 -54.92 11.38
CA ALA A 107 -11.14 -53.86 10.56
C ALA A 107 -11.39 -52.57 11.37
N VAL A 108 -11.87 -52.70 12.62
CA VAL A 108 -12.10 -51.55 13.50
C VAL A 108 -10.79 -50.82 13.86
N LYS A 109 -9.73 -51.58 14.22
CA LYS A 109 -8.42 -50.99 14.54
C LYS A 109 -7.82 -50.25 13.35
N ILE A 110 -7.87 -50.82 12.16
CA ILE A 110 -7.38 -50.19 10.93
C ILE A 110 -8.20 -48.95 10.63
N ALA A 111 -9.52 -48.97 10.72
CA ALA A 111 -10.37 -47.81 10.47
C ALA A 111 -10.07 -46.65 11.43
N ILE A 112 -9.94 -46.92 12.74
CA ILE A 112 -9.57 -45.91 13.74
C ILE A 112 -8.17 -45.34 13.45
N GLY A 113 -7.23 -46.23 13.12
CA GLY A 113 -5.85 -45.83 12.79
C GLY A 113 -5.78 -44.90 11.57
N VAL A 114 -6.49 -45.25 10.49
CA VAL A 114 -6.54 -44.42 9.26
C VAL A 114 -7.19 -43.06 9.52
N VAL A 115 -8.33 -43.02 10.18
CA VAL A 115 -9.01 -41.76 10.55
C VAL A 115 -8.10 -40.91 11.44
N GLY A 116 -7.44 -41.54 12.43
CA GLY A 116 -6.50 -40.86 13.31
C GLY A 116 -5.31 -40.25 12.55
N VAL A 117 -4.71 -40.97 11.61
CA VAL A 117 -3.63 -40.44 10.76
C VAL A 117 -4.10 -39.23 9.95
N VAL A 118 -5.28 -39.28 9.33
CA VAL A 118 -5.85 -38.16 8.58
C VAL A 118 -6.02 -36.91 9.46
N VAL A 119 -6.54 -37.09 10.67
CA VAL A 119 -6.72 -35.98 11.64
C VAL A 119 -5.38 -35.41 12.05
N VAL A 120 -4.38 -36.24 12.36
CA VAL A 120 -3.02 -35.80 12.73
C VAL A 120 -2.36 -35.08 11.58
N CYS A 121 -2.45 -35.55 10.35
CA CYS A 121 -1.92 -34.86 9.17
C CYS A 121 -2.58 -33.48 8.96
N SER A 122 -3.89 -33.39 9.19
CA SER A 122 -4.61 -32.10 9.13
C SER A 122 -4.11 -31.12 10.19
N LEU A 123 -3.85 -31.59 11.42
CA LEU A 123 -3.26 -30.80 12.49
C LEU A 123 -1.79 -30.41 12.21
N GLY A 124 -1.08 -31.23 11.42
CA GLY A 124 0.28 -30.91 10.95
C GLY A 124 0.37 -29.60 10.16
N THR A 125 -0.73 -29.17 9.52
CA THR A 125 -0.79 -27.89 8.80
C THR A 125 -0.75 -26.66 9.72
N CYS A 126 -0.88 -26.83 11.04
CA CYS A 126 -0.76 -25.76 12.03
C CYS A 126 0.67 -25.23 12.18
N PHE A 127 1.69 -26.00 11.78
CA PHE A 127 3.08 -25.61 11.94
C PHE A 127 3.56 -24.80 10.75
N TYR A 128 4.11 -23.63 11.05
CA TYR A 128 4.63 -22.74 10.03
C TYR A 128 5.94 -22.08 10.46
N ILE A 129 6.86 -21.96 9.52
CA ILE A 129 8.17 -21.37 9.76
C ILE A 129 8.17 -19.97 9.13
N VAL A 130 8.45 -18.96 9.95
CA VAL A 130 8.59 -17.56 9.54
C VAL A 130 10.06 -17.18 9.62
N SER A 131 10.64 -16.75 8.49
CA SER A 131 12.02 -16.29 8.41
C SER A 131 12.19 -14.89 9.01
N PRO A 132 13.36 -14.55 9.58
CA PRO A 132 13.64 -13.17 10.01
C PRO A 132 13.55 -12.19 8.85
N GLY A 133 12.89 -11.05 9.10
CA GLY A 133 12.63 -10.03 8.07
C GLY A 133 11.45 -10.33 7.14
N GLU A 134 10.67 -11.36 7.45
CA GLU A 134 9.41 -11.68 6.77
C GLU A 134 8.26 -11.70 7.76
N THR A 135 7.07 -11.40 7.26
CA THR A 135 5.81 -11.56 7.99
C THR A 135 4.85 -12.38 7.14
N SER A 136 3.91 -13.04 7.79
CA SER A 136 2.90 -13.84 7.08
C SER A 136 1.50 -13.33 7.40
N VAL A 137 0.84 -12.83 6.37
CA VAL A 137 -0.56 -12.38 6.43
C VAL A 137 -1.46 -13.59 6.26
N ARG A 138 -2.32 -13.88 7.26
CA ARG A 138 -3.13 -15.10 7.31
C ARG A 138 -4.60 -14.84 7.02
N GLN A 139 -5.17 -15.73 6.21
CA GLN A 139 -6.59 -15.79 5.87
C GLN A 139 -7.17 -17.16 6.19
N PHE A 140 -8.40 -17.17 6.66
CA PHE A 140 -9.19 -18.36 6.87
C PHE A 140 -10.44 -18.27 5.96
N PHE A 141 -10.56 -19.17 5.01
CA PHE A 141 -11.63 -19.16 4.00
C PHE A 141 -11.88 -17.76 3.37
N GLY A 142 -10.80 -17.04 3.03
CA GLY A 142 -10.89 -15.71 2.42
C GLY A 142 -11.05 -14.54 3.41
N LYS A 143 -11.30 -14.80 4.71
CA LYS A 143 -11.38 -13.76 5.74
C LYS A 143 -10.01 -13.52 6.36
N TYR A 144 -9.58 -12.27 6.44
CA TYR A 144 -8.35 -11.87 7.14
C TYR A 144 -8.48 -12.14 8.65
N ILE A 145 -7.56 -12.93 9.20
CA ILE A 145 -7.52 -13.24 10.64
C ILE A 145 -6.48 -12.38 11.34
N GLY A 146 -5.35 -12.13 10.69
CA GLY A 146 -4.26 -11.38 11.25
C GLY A 146 -2.91 -11.67 10.60
N THR A 147 -1.88 -10.96 11.08
CA THR A 147 -0.50 -11.06 10.61
C THR A 147 0.37 -11.69 11.68
N VAL A 148 1.17 -12.69 11.28
CA VAL A 148 2.17 -13.33 12.13
C VAL A 148 3.50 -12.62 11.90
N ARG A 149 3.99 -11.92 12.93
CA ARG A 149 5.28 -11.19 12.93
C ARG A 149 6.38 -11.93 13.70
N ARG A 150 6.02 -13.01 14.45
CA ARG A 150 7.00 -13.80 15.19
C ARG A 150 7.81 -14.66 14.23
N THR A 151 9.13 -14.65 14.39
CA THR A 151 10.06 -15.46 13.63
C THR A 151 10.26 -16.84 14.26
N GLY A 152 10.66 -17.81 13.43
CA GLY A 152 10.90 -19.19 13.84
C GLY A 152 9.69 -20.11 13.61
N LEU A 153 9.67 -21.23 14.31
CA LEU A 153 8.55 -22.18 14.26
C LEU A 153 7.38 -21.63 15.06
N VAL A 154 6.25 -21.46 14.42
CA VAL A 154 5.04 -20.84 14.98
C VAL A 154 3.86 -21.78 14.79
N LEU A 155 3.07 -21.95 15.86
CA LEU A 155 1.80 -22.66 15.80
C LEU A 155 0.69 -21.67 15.44
N ILE A 156 -0.06 -21.97 14.40
CA ILE A 156 -1.17 -21.17 13.85
C ILE A 156 -2.42 -22.02 13.70
N PRO A 157 -3.63 -21.42 13.65
CA PRO A 157 -4.85 -22.18 13.40
C PRO A 157 -4.76 -23.01 12.12
N PRO A 158 -5.31 -24.26 12.10
CA PRO A 158 -5.33 -25.09 10.92
C PRO A 158 -6.16 -24.47 9.81
N LEU A 159 -6.01 -24.96 8.58
CA LEU A 159 -6.78 -24.55 7.40
C LEU A 159 -6.64 -23.05 7.05
N THR A 160 -5.55 -22.40 7.51
CA THR A 160 -5.25 -21.01 7.15
C THR A 160 -4.30 -20.95 5.97
N TYR A 161 -4.65 -20.11 4.99
CA TYR A 161 -3.73 -19.74 3.91
C TYR A 161 -2.99 -18.44 4.26
N GLY A 162 -1.72 -18.33 3.87
CA GLY A 162 -0.93 -17.15 4.17
C GLY A 162 -0.05 -16.67 3.03
N LYS A 163 0.03 -15.35 2.82
CA LYS A 163 0.98 -14.70 1.92
C LYS A 163 2.14 -14.13 2.73
N ARG A 164 3.36 -14.42 2.30
CA ARG A 164 4.57 -13.86 2.91
C ARG A 164 4.82 -12.46 2.35
N VAL A 165 5.23 -11.55 3.21
CA VAL A 165 5.61 -10.18 2.87
C VAL A 165 6.95 -9.89 3.50
N SER A 166 7.91 -9.40 2.71
CA SER A 166 9.19 -8.91 3.22
C SER A 166 8.97 -7.57 3.92
N VAL A 167 9.50 -7.46 5.14
CA VAL A 167 9.55 -6.21 5.91
C VAL A 167 10.98 -5.65 5.98
N LYS A 168 11.87 -6.19 5.15
CA LYS A 168 13.23 -5.69 5.00
C LYS A 168 13.21 -4.34 4.29
N VAL A 169 14.28 -3.62 4.43
CA VAL A 169 14.49 -2.39 3.67
C VAL A 169 14.80 -2.75 2.22
N HIS A 170 14.11 -2.10 1.30
CA HIS A 170 14.29 -2.20 -0.14
C HIS A 170 14.73 -0.85 -0.68
N ASN A 171 15.51 -0.84 -1.76
CA ASN A 171 15.86 0.35 -2.49
C ASN A 171 15.68 0.13 -3.98
N PHE A 172 15.38 1.20 -4.69
CA PHE A 172 15.42 1.24 -6.15
C PHE A 172 15.81 2.63 -6.61
N GLU A 173 16.37 2.72 -7.80
CA GLU A 173 16.67 3.96 -8.49
C GLU A 173 15.56 4.25 -9.50
N THR A 174 15.09 5.49 -9.53
CA THR A 174 14.15 5.93 -10.55
C THR A 174 14.86 6.08 -11.89
N TYR A 175 14.12 5.93 -12.99
CA TYR A 175 14.66 6.32 -14.28
C TYR A 175 14.95 7.82 -14.32
N GLU A 176 15.90 8.21 -15.16
CA GLU A 176 16.19 9.61 -15.42
C GLU A 176 14.98 10.29 -16.07
N LEU A 177 14.42 11.28 -15.37
CA LEU A 177 13.24 12.02 -15.81
C LEU A 177 13.67 13.38 -16.35
N LYS A 178 13.27 13.70 -17.58
CA LYS A 178 13.35 15.06 -18.11
C LYS A 178 12.13 15.84 -17.66
N VAL A 179 12.35 16.86 -16.86
CA VAL A 179 11.31 17.74 -16.31
C VAL A 179 11.74 19.19 -16.44
N ASN A 180 10.78 20.11 -16.47
CA ASN A 180 11.09 21.52 -16.37
C ASN A 180 10.97 21.92 -14.90
N ASP A 181 11.91 22.73 -14.43
CA ASP A 181 11.85 23.34 -13.10
C ASP A 181 10.79 24.45 -13.03
N LEU A 182 10.69 25.13 -11.88
CA LEU A 182 9.75 26.25 -11.69
C LEU A 182 9.98 27.38 -12.71
N ASP A 183 11.23 27.63 -13.12
CA ASP A 183 11.62 28.67 -14.07
C ASP A 183 11.46 28.24 -15.54
N GLY A 184 11.12 26.98 -15.77
CA GLY A 184 10.94 26.41 -17.12
C GLY A 184 12.23 25.84 -17.73
N ASN A 185 13.31 25.74 -16.97
CA ASN A 185 14.57 25.15 -17.46
C ASN A 185 14.44 23.61 -17.51
N PRO A 186 14.85 22.95 -18.60
CA PRO A 186 14.83 21.49 -18.67
C PRO A 186 15.96 20.89 -17.81
N VAL A 187 15.61 20.09 -16.81
CA VAL A 187 16.55 19.38 -15.93
C VAL A 187 16.33 17.88 -16.02
N ASN A 188 17.40 17.11 -15.90
CA ASN A 188 17.37 15.67 -15.78
C ASN A 188 17.53 15.33 -14.29
N ILE A 189 16.60 14.57 -13.74
CA ILE A 189 16.62 14.18 -12.33
C ILE A 189 16.40 12.67 -12.19
N ALA A 190 17.09 12.07 -11.22
CA ALA A 190 16.88 10.71 -10.76
C ALA A 190 16.99 10.69 -9.23
N ALA A 191 16.38 9.72 -8.60
CA ALA A 191 16.42 9.56 -7.15
C ALA A 191 16.58 8.10 -6.75
N ILE A 192 17.29 7.85 -5.65
CA ILE A 192 17.33 6.56 -4.99
C ILE A 192 16.27 6.58 -3.88
N VAL A 193 15.30 5.70 -4.00
CA VAL A 193 14.21 5.58 -3.03
C VAL A 193 14.44 4.38 -2.14
N VAL A 194 14.52 4.63 -0.84
CA VAL A 194 14.65 3.60 0.20
C VAL A 194 13.30 3.46 0.91
N TRP A 195 12.77 2.24 0.99
CA TRP A 195 11.46 2.00 1.54
C TRP A 195 11.35 0.66 2.26
N GLN A 196 10.36 0.51 3.13
CA GLN A 196 10.02 -0.76 3.79
C GLN A 196 8.51 -0.85 4.01
N VAL A 197 7.99 -2.08 4.14
CA VAL A 197 6.57 -2.32 4.42
C VAL A 197 6.32 -2.18 5.92
N ALA A 198 5.58 -1.15 6.33
CA ALA A 198 5.16 -0.94 7.71
C ALA A 198 3.87 -1.74 8.04
N ASP A 199 2.86 -1.68 7.16
CA ASP A 199 1.57 -2.38 7.29
C ASP A 199 1.47 -3.46 6.21
N THR A 200 1.65 -4.70 6.64
CA THR A 200 1.66 -5.85 5.74
C THR A 200 0.27 -6.26 5.27
N ALA A 201 -0.77 -5.99 6.06
CA ALA A 201 -2.15 -6.26 5.67
C ALA A 201 -2.58 -5.34 4.52
N ARG A 202 -2.28 -4.05 4.61
CA ARG A 202 -2.52 -3.09 3.53
C ARG A 202 -1.73 -3.41 2.27
N ALA A 203 -0.46 -3.78 2.41
CA ALA A 203 0.37 -4.16 1.27
C ALA A 203 -0.19 -5.35 0.47
N VAL A 204 -0.89 -6.29 1.15
CA VAL A 204 -1.45 -7.49 0.51
C VAL A 204 -2.85 -7.27 -0.05
N PHE A 205 -3.69 -6.49 0.64
CA PHE A 205 -5.12 -6.41 0.34
C PHE A 205 -5.57 -5.09 -0.27
N ALA A 206 -4.82 -3.99 -0.03
CA ALA A 206 -5.18 -2.68 -0.55
C ALA A 206 -4.56 -2.39 -1.92
N VAL A 207 -3.43 -3.01 -2.25
CA VAL A 207 -2.69 -2.76 -3.49
C VAL A 207 -2.34 -4.09 -4.15
N GLU A 208 -2.62 -4.23 -5.42
CA GLU A 208 -2.35 -5.47 -6.16
C GLU A 208 -0.84 -5.73 -6.31
N GLN A 209 -0.09 -4.69 -6.72
CA GLN A 209 1.36 -4.71 -6.90
C GLN A 209 1.98 -3.50 -6.21
N TYR A 210 2.21 -3.63 -4.90
CA TYR A 210 2.70 -2.50 -4.10
C TYR A 210 4.09 -2.00 -4.54
N GLU A 211 4.96 -2.86 -5.07
CA GLU A 211 6.27 -2.45 -5.59
C GLU A 211 6.16 -1.54 -6.81
N ALA A 212 5.31 -1.90 -7.78
CA ALA A 212 5.05 -1.09 -8.96
C ALA A 212 4.35 0.24 -8.58
N PHE A 213 3.43 0.18 -7.62
CA PHE A 213 2.74 1.36 -7.10
C PHE A 213 3.72 2.35 -6.45
N ILE A 214 4.65 1.87 -5.60
CA ILE A 214 5.66 2.71 -4.95
C ILE A 214 6.56 3.39 -6.01
N LYS A 215 7.00 2.66 -7.05
CA LYS A 215 7.80 3.23 -8.13
C LYS A 215 7.07 4.36 -8.85
N ALA A 216 5.82 4.13 -9.26
CA ALA A 216 5.02 5.14 -9.94
C ALA A 216 4.77 6.38 -9.07
N GLN A 217 4.50 6.18 -7.77
CA GLN A 217 4.32 7.29 -6.83
C GLN A 217 5.61 8.08 -6.59
N ALA A 218 6.76 7.40 -6.50
CA ALA A 218 8.05 8.04 -6.35
C ALA A 218 8.41 8.90 -7.57
N GLU A 219 8.20 8.38 -8.79
CA GLU A 219 8.42 9.15 -10.02
C GLU A 219 7.49 10.36 -10.12
N SER A 220 6.21 10.21 -9.73
CA SER A 220 5.25 11.30 -9.69
C SER A 220 5.62 12.37 -8.66
N ALA A 221 6.05 11.97 -7.47
CA ALA A 221 6.52 12.87 -6.42
C ALA A 221 7.77 13.62 -6.84
N LEU A 222 8.74 12.93 -7.45
CA LEU A 222 9.97 13.53 -7.95
C LEU A 222 9.69 14.60 -9.01
N ARG A 223 8.77 14.30 -9.95
CA ARG A 223 8.32 15.28 -10.94
C ARG A 223 7.65 16.48 -10.29
N HIS A 224 6.79 16.24 -9.31
CA HIS A 224 6.11 17.33 -8.60
C HIS A 224 7.10 18.25 -7.87
N VAL A 225 8.05 17.67 -7.15
CA VAL A 225 9.11 18.45 -6.46
C VAL A 225 9.91 19.27 -7.45
N ALA A 226 10.32 18.68 -8.58
CA ALA A 226 11.09 19.39 -9.59
C ALA A 226 10.33 20.58 -10.21
N THR A 227 9.03 20.44 -10.47
CA THR A 227 8.22 21.54 -11.05
C THR A 227 7.86 22.64 -10.05
N THR A 228 7.98 22.38 -8.76
CA THR A 228 7.61 23.33 -7.70
C THR A 228 8.81 24.10 -7.14
N HIS A 229 10.04 23.70 -7.46
CA HIS A 229 11.26 24.34 -6.99
C HIS A 229 12.15 24.73 -8.15
N PRO A 230 12.81 25.92 -8.10
CA PRO A 230 13.81 26.29 -9.09
C PRO A 230 15.07 25.44 -8.90
N TYR A 231 15.76 25.16 -10.00
CA TYR A 231 17.03 24.40 -9.94
C TYR A 231 18.12 25.18 -9.18
N ASP A 232 18.26 26.46 -9.44
CA ASP A 232 19.25 27.33 -8.82
C ASP A 232 18.53 28.52 -8.17
N GLY A 233 18.66 28.69 -6.87
CA GLY A 233 17.99 29.76 -6.13
C GLY A 233 18.72 31.11 -6.29
N PRO A 234 18.00 32.19 -6.60
CA PRO A 234 18.61 33.50 -6.81
C PRO A 234 19.09 34.20 -5.55
N GLY A 235 18.87 33.67 -4.34
CA GLY A 235 19.24 34.36 -3.10
C GLY A 235 19.37 33.49 -1.85
N PRO A 236 20.06 34.02 -0.81
CA PRO A 236 20.18 33.35 0.47
C PRO A 236 18.81 33.30 1.16
N GLY A 237 18.25 32.09 1.32
CA GLY A 237 16.99 31.82 2.00
C GLY A 237 15.87 31.23 1.09
N GLU A 238 16.06 31.15 -0.21
CA GLU A 238 15.14 30.44 -1.10
C GLU A 238 15.56 28.98 -1.26
N THR A 239 14.56 28.10 -1.14
CA THR A 239 14.75 26.64 -1.35
C THR A 239 14.93 26.37 -2.84
N SER A 240 16.11 25.86 -3.23
CA SER A 240 16.39 25.38 -4.58
C SER A 240 16.76 23.92 -4.57
N LEU A 241 16.59 23.23 -5.70
CA LEU A 241 16.96 21.82 -5.85
C LEU A 241 18.46 21.58 -5.63
N ARG A 242 19.29 22.59 -5.94
CA ARG A 242 20.76 22.54 -5.79
C ARG A 242 21.23 22.93 -4.39
N GLY A 243 20.61 23.89 -3.75
CA GLY A 243 21.07 24.49 -2.50
C GLY A 243 20.35 24.05 -1.24
N GLY A 244 19.13 23.51 -1.36
CA GLY A 244 18.25 23.16 -0.25
C GLY A 244 18.20 21.67 0.06
N THR A 245 19.32 20.97 0.02
CA THR A 245 19.39 19.49 0.15
C THR A 245 18.71 18.94 1.42
N ASP A 246 18.60 19.74 2.48
CA ASP A 246 18.01 19.32 3.76
C ASP A 246 16.52 19.73 3.91
N LEU A 247 15.96 20.51 2.97
CA LEU A 247 14.62 21.09 3.06
C LEU A 247 13.66 20.63 1.93
N VAL A 248 14.16 19.95 0.90
CA VAL A 248 13.41 19.38 -0.24
C VAL A 248 13.17 17.86 -0.06
#